data_84448ee0278e91009b24cc31455c1888
#
_entry.id   84448ee0278e91009b24cc31455c1888
#
_cell.length_a   1.000
_cell.length_b   1.000
_cell.length_c   1.000
_cell.angle_alpha   90.00
_cell.angle_beta   90.00
_cell.angle_gamma   90.00
#
_symmetry.space_group_name_H-M   'P 1'
#
loop_
_entity.id
_entity.type
_entity.pdbx_description
1 polymer ?
#
loop_
_entity_poly.entity_id
_entity_poly.type
_entity_poly.pdbx_seq_one_letter_code
_entity_poly.pdbx_strand_id
1 'polypeptide(L)'
;PIGLRAREGRQLGLWGATTQADEAASRAIERLTAMLGAESVRVPEWRGGRDPSETFALTVAAVVDVEHRTQQTVRVQEHWHGALPAPSPSVVYDEPLPVMVCDALGNDVTVSGRHEMSAEPCVVVLQQQHYTVLSWAGPWPVEERWWDTMRQRRIVRIQLVVRRNNTATTTRALVLTREHGKWWVTSRFG
;
A
#
# COMPACT_ATOMS: atom_id res chain seq x y z
N PRO A 1 3.42 42.55 -7.95
CA PRO A 1 2.88 41.35 -8.57
C PRO A 1 2.19 40.52 -7.50
N ILE A 2 0.87 40.50 -7.52
CA ILE A 2 0.04 39.75 -6.60
C ILE A 2 0.08 38.30 -7.10
N GLY A 3 0.78 37.45 -6.35
CA GLY A 3 0.84 36.02 -6.65
C GLY A 3 -0.55 35.40 -6.46
N LEU A 4 -1.15 34.92 -7.52
CA LEU A 4 -2.32 34.09 -7.49
C LEU A 4 -1.94 32.76 -6.81
N ARG A 5 -2.31 32.60 -5.53
CA ARG A 5 -2.28 31.29 -4.89
C ARG A 5 -3.45 30.46 -5.41
N ALA A 6 -3.15 29.23 -5.85
CA ALA A 6 -4.18 28.26 -6.12
C ALA A 6 -5.09 28.14 -4.88
N ARG A 7 -6.40 28.17 -5.11
CA ARG A 7 -7.40 28.13 -4.04
C ARG A 7 -7.47 26.70 -3.50
N GLU A 8 -6.61 26.37 -2.54
CA GLU A 8 -6.75 25.19 -1.70
C GLU A 8 -7.75 25.52 -0.59
N GLY A 9 -9.00 25.17 -0.78
CA GLY A 9 -10.01 25.34 0.24
C GLY A 9 -11.36 24.85 -0.22
N ARG A 10 -11.82 23.74 0.32
CA ARG A 10 -13.23 23.39 0.35
C ARG A 10 -13.96 24.49 1.12
N GLN A 11 -14.68 25.32 0.43
CA GLN A 11 -15.63 26.21 1.08
C GLN A 11 -16.87 25.38 1.41
N LEU A 12 -16.96 24.92 2.64
CA LEU A 12 -18.20 24.36 3.17
C LEU A 12 -19.24 25.46 3.14
N GLY A 13 -20.34 25.23 2.46
CA GLY A 13 -21.53 26.08 2.60
C GLY A 13 -21.97 26.09 4.05
N LEU A 14 -22.53 27.18 4.52
CA LEU A 14 -23.01 27.38 5.89
C LEU A 14 -24.02 26.31 6.35
N TRP A 15 -24.54 25.50 5.42
CA TRP A 15 -25.59 24.49 5.59
C TRP A 15 -25.19 23.10 5.06
N GLY A 16 -23.88 22.78 4.97
CA GLY A 16 -23.44 21.47 4.52
C GLY A 16 -23.69 21.18 3.03
N ALA A 17 -23.77 22.21 2.20
CA ALA A 17 -24.01 22.06 0.77
C ALA A 17 -22.85 21.29 0.10
N THR A 18 -23.21 20.36 -0.77
CA THR A 18 -22.33 19.69 -1.73
C THR A 18 -21.51 20.73 -2.48
N THR A 19 -20.21 20.48 -2.61
CA THR A 19 -19.36 21.39 -3.39
C THR A 19 -19.63 21.16 -4.88
N GLN A 20 -19.42 22.18 -5.72
CA GLN A 20 -19.52 22.04 -7.17
C GLN A 20 -18.65 20.88 -7.71
N ALA A 21 -17.56 20.56 -7.00
CA ALA A 21 -16.71 19.42 -7.30
C ALA A 21 -17.39 18.07 -7.01
N ASP A 22 -18.15 17.98 -5.91
CA ASP A 22 -18.87 16.76 -5.54
C ASP A 22 -20.01 16.49 -6.52
N GLU A 23 -20.74 17.52 -6.96
CA GLU A 23 -21.75 17.42 -8.00
C GLU A 23 -21.15 17.00 -9.36
N ALA A 24 -19.99 17.55 -9.71
CA ALA A 24 -19.31 17.17 -10.93
C ALA A 24 -18.82 15.72 -10.89
N ALA A 25 -18.33 15.26 -9.72
CA ALA A 25 -17.94 13.89 -9.50
C ALA A 25 -19.13 12.93 -9.60
N SER A 26 -20.27 13.27 -8.96
CA SER A 26 -21.50 12.48 -9.04
C SER A 26 -21.97 12.31 -10.48
N ARG A 27 -22.05 13.40 -11.25
CA ARG A 27 -22.41 13.35 -12.69
C ARG A 27 -21.44 12.52 -13.52
N ALA A 28 -20.15 12.59 -13.22
CA ALA A 28 -19.13 11.79 -13.92
C ALA A 28 -19.29 10.30 -13.60
N ILE A 29 -19.54 9.95 -12.34
CA ILE A 29 -19.80 8.57 -11.90
C ILE A 29 -21.06 8.02 -12.59
N GLU A 30 -22.16 8.76 -12.57
CA GLU A 30 -23.42 8.35 -13.24
C GLU A 30 -23.17 8.08 -14.72
N ARG A 31 -22.49 8.98 -15.43
CA ARG A 31 -22.19 8.84 -16.85
C ARG A 31 -21.32 7.62 -17.14
N LEU A 32 -20.25 7.41 -16.35
CA LEU A 32 -19.36 6.27 -16.50
C LEU A 32 -20.09 4.95 -16.20
N THR A 33 -20.90 4.93 -15.15
CA THR A 33 -21.72 3.77 -14.78
C THR A 33 -22.72 3.42 -15.88
N ALA A 34 -23.36 4.42 -16.49
CA ALA A 34 -24.28 4.19 -17.61
C ALA A 34 -23.57 3.64 -18.86
N MET A 35 -22.32 4.04 -19.11
CA MET A 35 -21.53 3.60 -20.26
C MET A 35 -20.87 2.23 -20.09
N LEU A 36 -20.37 1.93 -18.89
CA LEU A 36 -19.49 0.81 -18.62
C LEU A 36 -20.11 -0.26 -17.70
N GLY A 37 -21.26 0.03 -17.11
CA GLY A 37 -21.94 -0.83 -16.15
C GLY A 37 -21.67 -0.45 -14.69
N ALA A 38 -22.57 -0.87 -13.79
CA ALA A 38 -22.57 -0.46 -12.38
C ALA A 38 -21.29 -0.86 -11.60
N GLU A 39 -20.71 -2.00 -11.95
CA GLU A 39 -19.53 -2.56 -11.25
C GLU A 39 -18.19 -1.93 -11.69
N SER A 40 -18.19 -1.15 -12.77
CA SER A 40 -16.96 -0.66 -13.41
C SER A 40 -16.38 0.56 -12.71
N VAL A 41 -17.22 1.35 -12.03
CA VAL A 41 -16.78 2.55 -11.31
C VAL A 41 -16.68 2.26 -9.83
N ARG A 42 -15.47 2.38 -9.29
CA ARG A 42 -15.19 2.14 -7.87
C ARG A 42 -14.57 3.37 -7.23
N VAL A 43 -14.90 3.59 -5.98
CA VAL A 43 -14.41 4.71 -5.17
C VAL A 43 -13.56 4.16 -4.03
N PRO A 44 -12.36 4.69 -3.77
CA PRO A 44 -11.55 4.27 -2.65
C PRO A 44 -12.20 4.74 -1.35
N GLU A 45 -12.41 3.83 -0.43
CA GLU A 45 -12.88 4.07 0.93
C GLU A 45 -11.75 3.77 1.91
N TRP A 46 -11.46 4.72 2.78
CA TRP A 46 -10.47 4.54 3.83
C TRP A 46 -11.00 3.61 4.91
N ARG A 47 -10.32 2.48 5.13
CA ARG A 47 -10.67 1.52 6.19
C ARG A 47 -9.70 1.55 7.35
N GLY A 48 -8.53 2.14 7.16
CA GLY A 48 -7.43 2.02 8.09
C GLY A 48 -6.81 0.61 8.01
N GLY A 49 -5.76 0.41 8.75
CA GLY A 49 -5.06 -0.88 8.77
C GLY A 49 -3.55 -0.68 8.84
N ARG A 50 -2.83 -1.75 9.16
CA ARG A 50 -1.36 -1.75 9.22
C ARG A 50 -0.75 -2.14 7.88
N ASP A 51 -1.53 -2.83 7.06
CA ASP A 51 -1.12 -3.25 5.73
C ASP A 51 -1.60 -2.23 4.69
N PRO A 52 -0.76 -1.85 3.72
CA PRO A 52 -1.20 -1.03 2.60
C PRO A 52 -2.41 -1.59 1.87
N SER A 53 -2.55 -2.91 1.78
CA SER A 53 -3.72 -3.59 1.19
C SER A 53 -5.02 -3.41 1.98
N GLU A 54 -4.92 -3.13 3.27
CA GLU A 54 -6.08 -2.93 4.15
C GLU A 54 -6.47 -1.47 4.29
N THR A 55 -5.56 -0.55 3.92
CA THR A 55 -5.73 0.89 4.10
C THR A 55 -6.91 1.44 3.33
N PHE A 56 -7.14 0.93 2.11
CA PHE A 56 -8.23 1.32 1.25
C PHE A 56 -8.99 0.10 0.75
N ALA A 57 -10.31 0.21 0.68
CA ALA A 57 -11.14 -0.70 -0.09
C ALA A 57 -11.76 0.04 -1.27
N LEU A 58 -11.86 -0.64 -2.40
CA LEU A 58 -12.56 -0.13 -3.57
C LEU A 58 -14.01 -0.57 -3.48
N THR A 59 -14.91 0.36 -3.17
CA THR A 59 -16.35 0.13 -3.09
C THR A 59 -17.02 0.59 -4.39
N VAL A 60 -18.02 -0.17 -4.87
CA VAL A 60 -18.78 0.21 -6.08
C VAL A 60 -19.42 1.57 -5.86
N ALA A 61 -19.21 2.49 -6.80
CA ALA A 61 -19.63 3.88 -6.64
C ALA A 61 -21.15 4.04 -6.49
N ALA A 62 -21.94 3.16 -7.08
CA ALA A 62 -23.41 3.17 -6.97
C ALA A 62 -23.94 2.93 -5.54
N VAL A 63 -23.10 2.38 -4.65
CA VAL A 63 -23.45 2.12 -3.24
C VAL A 63 -22.99 3.24 -2.32
N VAL A 64 -22.09 4.10 -2.82
CA VAL A 64 -21.47 5.17 -2.02
C VAL A 64 -22.24 6.46 -2.25
N ASP A 65 -22.85 6.98 -1.19
CA ASP A 65 -23.41 8.33 -1.20
C ASP A 65 -22.28 9.36 -1.20
N VAL A 66 -21.92 9.83 -2.39
CA VAL A 66 -20.82 10.78 -2.59
C VAL A 66 -21.20 12.16 -2.03
N GLU A 67 -22.47 12.50 -1.99
CA GLU A 67 -22.96 13.79 -1.52
C GLU A 67 -22.88 13.93 0.00
N HIS A 68 -23.14 12.83 0.71
CA HIS A 68 -23.12 12.81 2.18
C HIS A 68 -21.79 12.25 2.75
N ARG A 69 -20.74 12.20 1.96
CA ARG A 69 -19.41 11.84 2.45
C ARG A 69 -19.03 12.78 3.59
N THR A 70 -19.36 12.36 4.79
CA THR A 70 -18.83 12.97 6.00
C THR A 70 -17.32 13.04 5.80
N GLN A 71 -16.73 14.21 5.96
CA GLN A 71 -15.28 14.38 5.97
C GLN A 71 -14.73 13.36 6.95
N GLN A 72 -14.30 12.22 6.44
CA GLN A 72 -13.40 11.39 7.20
C GLN A 72 -12.16 12.26 7.36
N THR A 73 -12.10 12.96 8.48
CA THR A 73 -10.91 13.60 8.97
C THR A 73 -9.77 12.66 8.64
N VAL A 74 -8.78 13.15 7.90
CA VAL A 74 -7.50 12.45 7.74
C VAL A 74 -7.07 12.14 9.16
N ARG A 75 -7.42 10.94 9.63
CA ARG A 75 -6.96 10.48 10.92
C ARG A 75 -5.46 10.47 10.77
N VAL A 76 -4.82 11.31 11.53
CA VAL A 76 -3.37 11.30 11.70
C VAL A 76 -3.01 9.83 11.86
N GLN A 77 -2.19 9.34 10.97
CA GLN A 77 -1.79 7.95 10.93
C GLN A 77 -1.10 7.68 12.27
N GLU A 78 -1.83 7.11 13.21
CA GLU A 78 -1.24 6.71 14.48
C GLU A 78 -0.14 5.71 14.17
N HIS A 79 1.02 5.91 14.77
CA HIS A 79 2.16 5.01 14.59
C HIS A 79 1.84 3.65 15.22
N TRP A 80 1.24 2.79 14.43
CA TRP A 80 1.02 1.40 14.83
C TRP A 80 2.32 0.62 14.68
N HIS A 81 2.65 -0.20 15.68
CA HIS A 81 3.76 -1.15 15.55
C HIS A 81 3.60 -2.03 14.32
N GLY A 82 4.63 -2.08 13.48
CA GLY A 82 4.63 -2.83 12.22
C GLY A 82 3.97 -2.11 11.04
N ALA A 83 3.48 -0.89 11.21
CA ALA A 83 3.08 -0.05 10.09
C ALA A 83 4.31 0.37 9.28
N LEU A 84 4.15 0.43 7.96
CA LEU A 84 5.19 0.97 7.08
C LEU A 84 5.32 2.49 7.30
N PRO A 85 6.55 3.03 7.31
CA PRO A 85 6.75 4.47 7.34
C PRO A 85 6.23 5.13 6.06
N ALA A 86 5.85 6.40 6.17
CA ALA A 86 5.49 7.20 4.99
C ALA A 86 6.70 7.36 4.04
N PRO A 87 6.46 7.50 2.74
CA PRO A 87 5.19 7.53 2.03
C PRO A 87 4.58 6.13 1.85
N SER A 88 3.26 6.08 1.61
CA SER A 88 2.60 4.82 1.27
C SER A 88 3.00 4.33 -0.13
N PRO A 89 3.04 3.00 -0.36
CA PRO A 89 3.27 2.44 -1.69
C PRO A 89 2.23 2.93 -2.70
N SER A 90 2.66 3.15 -3.94
CA SER A 90 1.79 3.60 -5.04
C SER A 90 1.00 2.47 -5.70
N VAL A 91 1.51 1.24 -5.60
CA VAL A 91 0.85 0.04 -6.11
C VAL A 91 0.84 -1.01 -5.03
N VAL A 92 -0.33 -1.55 -4.75
CA VAL A 92 -0.53 -2.71 -3.87
C VAL A 92 -1.02 -3.86 -4.74
N TYR A 93 -0.42 -5.04 -4.58
CA TYR A 93 -0.81 -6.22 -5.35
C TYR A 93 -1.95 -6.95 -4.64
N ASP A 94 -3.04 -7.20 -5.37
CA ASP A 94 -4.17 -8.00 -4.86
C ASP A 94 -3.71 -9.44 -4.57
N GLU A 95 -2.83 -9.98 -5.44
CA GLU A 95 -2.17 -11.25 -5.26
C GLU A 95 -0.66 -11.02 -5.05
N PRO A 96 -0.13 -11.27 -3.85
CA PRO A 96 1.30 -11.14 -3.57
C PRO A 96 2.14 -12.03 -4.48
N LEU A 97 3.24 -11.51 -4.99
CA LEU A 97 4.13 -12.24 -5.89
C LEU A 97 5.21 -12.99 -5.11
N PRO A 98 5.40 -14.30 -5.33
CA PRO A 98 6.46 -15.05 -4.67
C PRO A 98 7.83 -14.53 -5.08
N VAL A 99 8.74 -14.47 -4.12
CA VAL A 99 10.08 -13.93 -4.32
C VAL A 99 11.10 -14.68 -3.47
N MET A 100 12.33 -14.85 -3.99
CA MET A 100 13.45 -15.32 -3.21
C MET A 100 14.31 -14.11 -2.80
N VAL A 101 14.78 -14.14 -1.55
CA VAL A 101 15.67 -13.12 -0.99
C VAL A 101 16.91 -13.81 -0.50
N CYS A 102 18.06 -13.46 -1.07
CA CYS A 102 19.32 -14.10 -0.76
C CYS A 102 20.34 -13.10 -0.20
N ASP A 103 21.26 -13.63 0.59
CA ASP A 103 22.44 -12.93 1.09
C ASP A 103 23.53 -12.81 0.01
N ALA A 104 24.68 -12.28 0.38
CA ALA A 104 25.83 -12.13 -0.53
C ALA A 104 26.44 -13.49 -0.96
N LEU A 105 26.20 -14.56 -0.22
CA LEU A 105 26.69 -15.90 -0.51
C LEU A 105 25.66 -16.75 -1.30
N GLY A 106 24.47 -16.20 -1.55
CA GLY A 106 23.39 -16.89 -2.23
C GLY A 106 22.50 -17.74 -1.32
N ASN A 107 22.66 -17.65 0.00
CA ASN A 107 21.80 -18.36 0.95
C ASN A 107 20.48 -17.60 1.14
N ASP A 108 19.40 -18.34 1.41
CA ASP A 108 18.11 -17.74 1.70
C ASP A 108 18.16 -16.89 2.97
N VAL A 109 17.68 -15.66 2.87
CA VAL A 109 17.49 -14.78 4.03
C VAL A 109 16.23 -15.20 4.76
N THR A 110 16.41 -15.57 6.02
CA THR A 110 15.32 -15.99 6.91
C THR A 110 15.11 -15.00 8.04
N VAL A 111 14.02 -15.14 8.78
CA VAL A 111 13.73 -14.34 9.98
C VAL A 111 13.45 -15.29 11.12
N SER A 112 14.14 -15.08 12.24
CA SER A 112 13.99 -15.87 13.45
C SER A 112 12.66 -15.60 14.18
N GLY A 113 12.32 -16.41 15.15
CA GLY A 113 11.16 -16.16 16.02
C GLY A 113 11.27 -14.88 16.87
N ARG A 114 12.47 -14.30 16.97
CA ARG A 114 12.74 -13.00 17.63
C ARG A 114 12.73 -11.84 16.66
N HIS A 115 12.27 -12.07 15.41
CA HIS A 115 12.22 -11.09 14.33
C HIS A 115 13.59 -10.58 13.85
N GLU A 116 14.65 -11.36 14.08
CA GLU A 116 16.00 -11.06 13.61
C GLU A 116 16.21 -11.68 12.24
N MET A 117 16.79 -10.91 11.32
CA MET A 117 17.18 -11.40 9.99
C MET A 117 18.44 -12.27 10.10
N SER A 118 18.48 -13.39 9.36
CA SER A 118 19.67 -14.27 9.33
C SER A 118 20.88 -13.63 8.68
N ALA A 119 20.65 -12.73 7.72
CA ALA A 119 21.69 -11.99 7.00
C ALA A 119 21.07 -10.75 6.30
N GLU A 120 21.92 -9.86 5.82
CA GLU A 120 21.49 -8.74 4.99
C GLU A 120 21.01 -9.22 3.61
N PRO A 121 19.88 -8.71 3.11
CA PRO A 121 19.41 -9.04 1.76
C PRO A 121 20.30 -8.36 0.72
N CYS A 122 20.89 -9.16 -0.18
CA CYS A 122 21.77 -8.68 -1.25
C CYS A 122 21.19 -8.88 -2.64
N VAL A 123 20.45 -9.98 -2.84
CA VAL A 123 19.86 -10.34 -4.12
C VAL A 123 18.40 -10.70 -3.94
N VAL A 124 17.58 -10.26 -4.89
CA VAL A 124 16.17 -10.62 -4.99
C VAL A 124 15.92 -11.29 -6.33
N VAL A 125 15.23 -12.43 -6.33
CA VAL A 125 14.80 -13.12 -7.55
C VAL A 125 13.29 -13.06 -7.63
N LEU A 126 12.77 -12.25 -8.55
CA LEU A 126 11.34 -12.05 -8.79
C LEU A 126 11.02 -12.42 -10.24
N GLN A 127 10.07 -13.34 -10.45
CA GLN A 127 9.67 -13.79 -11.79
C GLN A 127 10.88 -14.15 -12.68
N GLN A 128 11.82 -14.93 -12.15
CA GLN A 128 13.07 -15.35 -12.81
C GLN A 128 14.03 -14.21 -13.17
N GLN A 129 13.77 -12.99 -12.70
CA GLN A 129 14.66 -11.85 -12.88
C GLN A 129 15.46 -11.59 -11.60
N HIS A 130 16.74 -11.33 -11.76
CA HIS A 130 17.66 -11.03 -10.67
C HIS A 130 17.77 -9.52 -10.47
N TYR A 131 17.66 -9.11 -9.22
CA TYR A 131 17.80 -7.72 -8.79
C TYR A 131 18.85 -7.64 -7.69
N THR A 132 19.76 -6.69 -7.79
CA THR A 132 20.67 -6.34 -6.71
C THR A 132 19.97 -5.40 -5.72
N VAL A 133 20.05 -5.71 -4.45
CA VAL A 133 19.56 -4.82 -3.37
C VAL A 133 20.57 -3.69 -3.18
N LEU A 134 20.12 -2.46 -3.26
CA LEU A 134 20.92 -1.26 -3.07
C LEU A 134 20.83 -0.75 -1.64
N SER A 135 19.66 -0.85 -1.04
CA SER A 135 19.39 -0.50 0.34
C SER A 135 18.15 -1.22 0.84
N TRP A 136 18.03 -1.33 2.15
CA TRP A 136 16.87 -1.95 2.78
C TRP A 136 16.57 -1.30 4.13
N ALA A 137 15.32 -1.49 4.59
CA ALA A 137 14.84 -1.05 5.88
C ALA A 137 13.88 -2.07 6.48
N GLY A 138 13.79 -2.11 7.78
CA GLY A 138 13.07 -3.11 8.58
C GLY A 138 14.05 -3.95 9.41
N PRO A 139 13.70 -5.13 9.88
CA PRO A 139 12.37 -5.76 9.75
C PRO A 139 11.32 -5.08 10.63
N TRP A 140 10.08 -5.00 10.12
CA TRP A 140 8.91 -4.55 10.88
C TRP A 140 7.99 -5.74 11.14
N PRO A 141 8.04 -6.30 12.37
CA PRO A 141 7.19 -7.43 12.72
C PRO A 141 5.75 -6.98 12.96
N VAL A 142 4.82 -7.80 12.54
CA VAL A 142 3.39 -7.66 12.82
C VAL A 142 2.86 -8.99 13.33
N GLU A 143 2.29 -8.97 14.51
CA GLU A 143 1.57 -10.08 15.08
C GLU A 143 0.09 -9.74 15.16
N GLU A 144 -0.71 -10.52 14.45
CA GLU A 144 -2.16 -10.38 14.45
C GLU A 144 -2.78 -11.54 15.19
N ARG A 145 -3.86 -11.23 15.94
CA ARG A 145 -4.64 -12.23 16.68
C ARG A 145 -3.76 -13.14 17.56
N TRP A 146 -2.78 -12.55 18.22
CA TRP A 146 -1.85 -13.26 19.11
C TRP A 146 -2.55 -14.06 20.22
N TRP A 147 -3.81 -13.72 20.53
CA TRP A 147 -4.67 -14.40 21.50
C TRP A 147 -5.41 -15.62 20.96
N ASP A 148 -5.42 -15.84 19.63
CA ASP A 148 -6.08 -16.97 18.98
C ASP A 148 -5.03 -17.80 18.21
N THR A 149 -4.58 -18.89 18.83
CA THR A 149 -3.53 -19.76 18.29
C THR A 149 -3.88 -20.38 16.93
N MET A 150 -5.19 -20.54 16.63
CA MET A 150 -5.65 -21.08 15.35
C MET A 150 -5.67 -20.07 14.23
N ARG A 151 -5.79 -18.78 14.58
CA ARG A 151 -5.89 -17.66 13.62
C ARG A 151 -4.75 -16.66 13.76
N GLN A 152 -3.78 -16.97 14.60
CA GLN A 152 -2.59 -16.15 14.78
C GLN A 152 -1.86 -16.02 13.44
N ARG A 153 -1.57 -14.78 13.05
CA ARG A 153 -0.77 -14.46 11.89
C ARG A 153 0.50 -13.74 12.32
N ARG A 154 1.62 -14.26 11.91
CA ARG A 154 2.94 -13.67 12.18
C ARG A 154 3.58 -13.33 10.85
N ILE A 155 3.78 -12.06 10.61
CA ILE A 155 4.42 -11.55 9.40
C ILE A 155 5.56 -10.62 9.76
N VAL A 156 6.53 -10.53 8.86
CA VAL A 156 7.61 -9.56 8.94
C VAL A 156 7.68 -8.83 7.61
N ARG A 157 7.72 -7.52 7.66
CA ARG A 157 7.87 -6.66 6.48
C ARG A 157 9.28 -6.10 6.38
N ILE A 158 9.77 -5.98 5.18
CA ILE A 158 10.98 -5.22 4.83
C ILE A 158 10.71 -4.37 3.60
N GLN A 159 11.40 -3.28 3.50
CA GLN A 159 11.42 -2.45 2.29
C GLN A 159 12.78 -2.57 1.64
N LEU A 160 12.80 -2.78 0.34
CA LEU A 160 14.02 -2.89 -0.44
C LEU A 160 14.02 -1.87 -1.57
N VAL A 161 15.18 -1.26 -1.80
CA VAL A 161 15.46 -0.57 -3.06
C VAL A 161 16.33 -1.49 -3.90
N VAL A 162 15.83 -1.87 -5.06
CA VAL A 162 16.45 -2.86 -5.93
C VAL A 162 16.74 -2.31 -7.33
N ARG A 163 17.78 -2.82 -7.96
CA ARG A 163 18.14 -2.53 -9.34
C ARG A 163 18.21 -3.83 -10.14
N ARG A 164 17.58 -3.84 -11.31
CA ARG A 164 17.64 -4.99 -12.20
C ARG A 164 19.04 -5.16 -12.78
N ASN A 165 19.59 -6.38 -12.73
CA ASN A 165 20.97 -6.63 -13.10
C ASN A 165 21.29 -6.35 -14.59
N ASN A 166 20.30 -6.49 -15.47
CA ASN A 166 20.48 -6.31 -16.92
C ASN A 166 20.10 -4.90 -17.43
N THR A 167 19.74 -3.97 -16.53
CA THR A 167 19.32 -2.63 -16.92
C THR A 167 19.89 -1.62 -15.94
N ALA A 168 20.90 -0.89 -16.36
CA ALA A 168 21.70 -0.04 -15.45
C ALA A 168 20.95 1.14 -14.79
N THR A 169 19.74 1.47 -15.23
CA THR A 169 19.15 2.78 -14.92
C THR A 169 17.87 2.72 -14.08
N THR A 170 17.18 1.60 -13.99
CA THR A 170 15.88 1.58 -13.30
C THR A 170 15.98 0.97 -11.91
N THR A 171 15.84 1.79 -10.90
CA THR A 171 15.64 1.37 -9.51
C THR A 171 14.16 1.24 -9.20
N ARG A 172 13.81 0.29 -8.31
CA ARG A 172 12.46 0.11 -7.80
C ARG A 172 12.51 -0.05 -6.29
N ALA A 173 11.54 0.52 -5.62
CA ALA A 173 11.36 0.25 -4.20
C ALA A 173 10.19 -0.72 -4.04
N LEU A 174 10.43 -1.81 -3.30
CA LEU A 174 9.50 -2.91 -3.07
C LEU A 174 9.24 -3.07 -1.59
N VAL A 175 8.02 -3.44 -1.23
CA VAL A 175 7.70 -3.95 0.10
C VAL A 175 7.55 -5.45 0.00
N LEU A 176 8.32 -6.14 0.83
CA LEU A 176 8.27 -7.57 0.95
C LEU A 176 7.68 -7.96 2.30
N THR A 177 6.87 -8.99 2.27
CA THR A 177 6.32 -9.61 3.48
C THR A 177 6.78 -11.05 3.56
N ARG A 178 7.30 -11.46 4.73
CA ARG A 178 7.60 -12.84 5.03
C ARG A 178 6.47 -13.43 5.86
N GLU A 179 5.88 -14.51 5.33
CA GLU A 179 4.81 -15.25 5.98
C GLU A 179 4.97 -16.74 5.70
N HIS A 180 4.72 -17.59 6.68
CA HIS A 180 4.87 -19.07 6.57
C HIS A 180 6.22 -19.50 5.98
N GLY A 181 7.30 -18.79 6.35
CA GLY A 181 8.64 -19.09 5.88
C GLY A 181 8.98 -18.64 4.47
N LYS A 182 8.08 -17.99 3.75
CA LYS A 182 8.27 -17.54 2.37
C LYS A 182 8.21 -16.01 2.27
N TRP A 183 8.93 -15.47 1.30
CA TRP A 183 8.89 -14.05 0.96
C TRP A 183 7.92 -13.79 -0.18
N TRP A 184 7.22 -12.66 -0.08
CA TRP A 184 6.23 -12.18 -1.03
C TRP A 184 6.42 -10.69 -1.29
N VAL A 185 6.37 -10.25 -2.53
CA VAL A 185 6.24 -8.83 -2.85
C VAL A 185 4.77 -8.46 -2.73
N THR A 186 4.44 -7.58 -1.81
CA THR A 186 3.06 -7.14 -1.54
C THR A 186 2.75 -5.78 -2.16
N SER A 187 3.77 -4.94 -2.29
CA SER A 187 3.56 -3.61 -2.88
C SER A 187 4.86 -3.03 -3.43
N ARG A 188 4.72 -1.96 -4.22
CA ARG A 188 5.85 -1.20 -4.77
C ARG A 188 5.58 0.29 -4.74
N PHE A 189 6.67 1.03 -4.71
CA PHE A 189 6.67 2.47 -4.95
C PHE A 189 6.91 2.73 -6.44
N GLY A 190 6.30 3.79 -6.97
CA GLY A 190 6.16 4.16 -8.36
C GLY A 190 7.38 4.22 -9.23
#